data_38714f568e601d941b456406ab379c00
#
_entry.id   38714f568e601d941b456406ab379c00
#
_cell.length_a   1.000
_cell.length_b   1.000
_cell.length_c   1.000
_cell.angle_alpha   90.00
_cell.angle_beta   90.00
_cell.angle_gamma   90.00
#
_symmetry.space_group_name_H-M   'P 1'
#
loop_
_entity.id
_entity.type
_entity.pdbx_description
1 polymer ?
#
loop_
_entity_poly.entity_id
_entity_poly.type
_entity_poly.pdbx_seq_one_letter_code
_entity_poly.pdbx_strand_id
1 'polypeptide(L)'
;KKNQIEQFLSDVYRAAEKETKHFWGPIVVLNRHDDNDEIEIIDGQQRITTAVMMISALRDQAEHLVDPVLPKGALAFPTIHNFLFQPKDYVHPRFEGSYLISKFLAERIIADPKTPHGKPRPPILPKGGGLSLADRKHTKELRAGHRQITESLAKKISSEAGDAEKTKLVGQLFDALTDNFLVFTLELHNEEDAFVLFESLNDRGLRLNP
;
A
#
# COMPACT_ATOMS: atom_id res chain seq x y z
N LYS A 1 4.85 14.42 -8.60
CA LYS A 1 4.39 13.46 -7.57
C LYS A 1 2.94 13.68 -7.13
N LYS A 2 2.50 14.92 -6.90
CA LYS A 2 1.09 15.21 -6.55
C LYS A 2 0.13 14.71 -7.64
N ASN A 3 0.49 14.93 -8.89
CA ASN A 3 -0.29 14.47 -10.04
C ASN A 3 -0.39 12.92 -10.11
N GLN A 4 0.66 12.18 -9.75
CA GLN A 4 0.65 10.72 -9.77
C GLN A 4 -0.31 10.11 -8.74
N ILE A 5 -0.39 10.69 -7.54
CA ILE A 5 -1.36 10.24 -6.52
C ILE A 5 -2.79 10.57 -6.95
N GLU A 6 -3.03 11.74 -7.53
CA GLU A 6 -4.34 12.12 -8.04
C GLU A 6 -4.78 11.18 -9.17
N GLN A 7 -3.87 10.84 -10.08
CA GLN A 7 -4.15 9.88 -11.15
C GLN A 7 -4.46 8.49 -10.56
N PHE A 8 -3.64 8.00 -9.64
CA PHE A 8 -3.85 6.72 -8.97
C PHE A 8 -5.24 6.65 -8.29
N LEU A 9 -5.60 7.67 -7.51
CA LEU A 9 -6.91 7.75 -6.85
C LEU A 9 -8.06 7.75 -7.88
N SER A 10 -7.91 8.52 -8.96
CA SER A 10 -8.89 8.54 -10.06
C SER A 10 -9.08 7.18 -10.70
N ASP A 11 -7.97 6.45 -10.91
CA ASP A 11 -7.99 5.12 -11.51
C ASP A 11 -8.63 4.09 -10.58
N VAL A 12 -8.34 4.15 -9.26
CA VAL A 12 -9.00 3.28 -8.26
C VAL A 12 -10.49 3.57 -8.17
N TYR A 13 -10.90 4.83 -8.09
CA TYR A 13 -12.32 5.19 -8.03
C TYR A 13 -13.08 4.72 -9.28
N ARG A 14 -12.48 4.89 -10.45
CA ARG A 14 -13.06 4.42 -11.71
C ARG A 14 -13.14 2.89 -11.79
N ALA A 15 -12.11 2.17 -11.33
CA ALA A 15 -12.10 0.71 -11.29
C ALA A 15 -13.16 0.17 -10.32
N ALA A 16 -13.32 0.80 -9.16
CA ALA A 16 -14.34 0.45 -8.17
C ALA A 16 -15.77 0.71 -8.69
N GLU A 17 -15.99 1.85 -9.34
CA GLU A 17 -17.31 2.26 -9.84
C GLU A 17 -17.78 1.42 -11.04
N LYS A 18 -16.85 1.04 -11.92
CA LYS A 18 -17.16 0.30 -13.15
C LYS A 18 -16.88 -1.21 -13.06
N GLU A 19 -16.31 -1.67 -11.95
CA GLU A 19 -15.87 -3.07 -11.76
C GLU A 19 -14.95 -3.54 -12.91
N THR A 20 -14.13 -2.63 -13.45
CA THR A 20 -13.28 -2.90 -14.60
C THR A 20 -11.84 -3.14 -14.19
N LYS A 21 -11.19 -4.05 -14.93
CA LYS A 21 -9.75 -4.27 -14.77
C LYS A 21 -8.96 -3.06 -15.21
N HIS A 22 -7.95 -2.69 -14.43
CA HIS A 22 -7.02 -1.60 -14.69
C HIS A 22 -5.59 -2.12 -14.72
N PHE A 23 -4.88 -1.95 -15.84
CA PHE A 23 -3.47 -2.31 -15.90
C PHE A 23 -2.63 -1.23 -15.22
N TRP A 24 -1.97 -1.59 -14.12
CA TRP A 24 -1.21 -0.65 -13.29
C TRP A 24 0.27 -0.57 -13.64
N GLY A 25 0.73 -1.46 -14.51
CA GLY A 25 2.10 -1.49 -15.00
C GLY A 25 2.90 -2.67 -14.50
N PRO A 26 4.17 -2.79 -14.95
CA PRO A 26 5.04 -3.88 -14.55
C PRO A 26 5.55 -3.71 -13.13
N ILE A 27 5.82 -4.85 -12.47
CA ILE A 27 6.59 -4.93 -11.23
C ILE A 27 7.72 -5.90 -11.48
N VAL A 28 8.94 -5.52 -11.16
CA VAL A 28 10.11 -6.40 -11.25
C VAL A 28 10.46 -6.85 -9.84
N VAL A 29 10.57 -8.14 -9.66
CA VAL A 29 10.90 -8.75 -8.37
C VAL A 29 12.12 -9.66 -8.50
N LEU A 30 12.91 -9.73 -7.45
CA LEU A 30 13.99 -10.68 -7.28
C LEU A 30 13.58 -11.69 -6.20
N ASN A 31 13.45 -12.94 -6.63
CA ASN A 31 13.17 -14.07 -5.74
C ASN A 31 14.44 -14.94 -5.65
N ARG A 32 15.10 -14.88 -4.51
CA ARG A 32 16.35 -15.64 -4.29
C ARG A 32 16.09 -17.10 -3.93
N HIS A 33 14.82 -17.51 -3.75
CA HIS A 33 14.45 -18.85 -3.29
C HIS A 33 15.20 -19.25 -2.00
N ASP A 34 15.45 -18.27 -1.12
CA ASP A 34 16.01 -18.53 0.19
C ASP A 34 14.93 -19.01 1.19
N ASP A 35 15.37 -19.48 2.35
CA ASP A 35 14.48 -20.04 3.38
C ASP A 35 13.51 -19.01 4.00
N ASN A 36 13.59 -17.75 3.62
CA ASN A 36 12.83 -16.67 4.23
C ASN A 36 11.51 -16.35 3.49
N ASP A 37 11.26 -16.92 2.32
CA ASP A 37 10.10 -16.60 1.46
C ASP A 37 9.98 -15.08 1.15
N GLU A 38 11.10 -14.34 1.19
CA GLU A 38 11.13 -12.91 0.95
C GLU A 38 11.35 -12.62 -0.53
N ILE A 39 10.52 -11.74 -1.08
CA ILE A 39 10.62 -11.26 -2.45
C ILE A 39 11.01 -9.79 -2.43
N GLU A 40 12.14 -9.47 -3.06
CA GLU A 40 12.62 -8.10 -3.18
C GLU A 40 12.01 -7.42 -4.41
N ILE A 41 11.43 -6.22 -4.24
CA ILE A 41 10.89 -5.43 -5.34
C ILE A 41 12.01 -4.54 -5.91
N ILE A 42 12.44 -4.84 -7.14
CA ILE A 42 13.48 -4.07 -7.84
C ILE A 42 12.88 -2.84 -8.52
N ASP A 43 11.74 -3.00 -9.22
CA ASP A 43 10.96 -1.89 -9.79
C ASP A 43 9.50 -2.00 -9.40
N GLY A 44 8.81 -0.86 -9.32
CA GLY A 44 7.42 -0.78 -8.89
C GLY A 44 7.25 -0.43 -7.41
N GLN A 45 8.32 -0.21 -6.66
CA GLN A 45 8.28 0.11 -5.22
C GLN A 45 7.34 1.28 -4.89
N GLN A 46 7.32 2.34 -5.70
CA GLN A 46 6.44 3.50 -5.48
C GLN A 46 4.97 3.13 -5.66
N ARG A 47 4.63 2.27 -6.62
CA ARG A 47 3.28 1.76 -6.85
C ARG A 47 2.81 0.96 -5.63
N ILE A 48 3.57 -0.05 -5.24
CA ILE A 48 3.23 -0.87 -4.07
C ILE A 48 3.11 -0.03 -2.80
N THR A 49 4.05 0.89 -2.55
CA THR A 49 3.97 1.80 -1.40
C THR A 49 2.69 2.64 -1.42
N THR A 50 2.27 3.12 -2.61
CA THR A 50 1.03 3.90 -2.74
C THR A 50 -0.21 3.05 -2.47
N ALA A 51 -0.23 1.79 -2.95
CA ALA A 51 -1.31 0.85 -2.63
C ALA A 51 -1.38 0.55 -1.13
N VAL A 52 -0.26 0.26 -0.50
CA VAL A 52 -0.19 0.02 0.96
C VAL A 52 -0.70 1.24 1.74
N MET A 53 -0.33 2.45 1.34
CA MET A 53 -0.86 3.68 1.95
C MET A 53 -2.37 3.79 1.78
N MET A 54 -2.91 3.43 0.63
CA MET A 54 -4.35 3.49 0.40
C MET A 54 -5.11 2.41 1.17
N ILE A 55 -4.61 1.17 1.20
CA ILE A 55 -5.21 0.08 1.98
C ILE A 55 -5.25 0.43 3.47
N SER A 56 -4.15 1.01 3.98
CA SER A 56 -4.11 1.49 5.36
C SER A 56 -5.13 2.59 5.64
N ALA A 57 -5.26 3.56 4.73
CA ALA A 57 -6.25 4.63 4.86
C ALA A 57 -7.70 4.10 4.75
N LEU A 58 -7.97 3.09 3.91
CA LEU A 58 -9.26 2.40 3.85
C LEU A 58 -9.58 1.68 5.16
N ARG A 59 -8.60 0.98 5.74
CA ARG A 59 -8.75 0.36 7.07
C ARG A 59 -9.15 1.38 8.12
N ASP A 60 -8.47 2.51 8.16
CA ASP A 60 -8.74 3.56 9.15
C ASP A 60 -10.14 4.18 8.97
N GLN A 61 -10.63 4.28 7.74
CA GLN A 61 -12.01 4.68 7.47
C GLN A 61 -13.01 3.59 7.90
N ALA A 62 -12.72 2.31 7.65
CA ALA A 62 -13.56 1.20 8.02
C ALA A 62 -13.73 1.07 9.55
N GLU A 63 -12.74 1.47 10.34
CA GLU A 63 -12.82 1.45 11.82
C GLU A 63 -13.94 2.34 12.36
N HIS A 64 -14.28 3.41 11.66
CA HIS A 64 -15.32 4.36 12.05
C HIS A 64 -16.71 3.98 11.54
N LEU A 65 -16.79 3.00 10.64
CA LEU A 65 -18.04 2.51 10.07
C LEU A 65 -18.52 1.31 10.89
N VAL A 66 -19.06 1.61 12.07
CA VAL A 66 -19.59 0.57 12.97
C VAL A 66 -21.01 0.23 12.52
N ASP A 67 -21.16 -0.78 11.67
CA ASP A 67 -22.41 -1.48 11.54
C ASP A 67 -22.25 -2.89 12.14
N PRO A 68 -22.94 -3.22 13.23
CA PRO A 68 -22.89 -4.55 13.84
C PRO A 68 -23.51 -5.63 12.94
N VAL A 69 -24.17 -5.26 11.87
CA VAL A 69 -24.75 -6.18 10.88
C VAL A 69 -24.16 -5.88 9.51
N LEU A 70 -22.92 -6.33 9.29
CA LEU A 70 -22.32 -6.27 7.97
C LEU A 70 -23.14 -7.11 6.99
N PRO A 71 -23.57 -6.57 5.84
CA PRO A 71 -24.14 -7.37 4.77
C PRO A 71 -23.14 -8.47 4.38
N LYS A 72 -23.64 -9.66 3.98
CA LYS A 72 -22.78 -10.71 3.44
C LYS A 72 -21.95 -10.13 2.29
N GLY A 73 -20.63 -10.14 2.44
CA GLY A 73 -19.67 -9.57 1.48
C GLY A 73 -19.11 -8.19 1.84
N ALA A 74 -19.56 -7.54 2.92
CA ALA A 74 -18.90 -6.33 3.40
C ALA A 74 -17.59 -6.69 4.09
N LEU A 75 -16.52 -6.01 3.67
CA LEU A 75 -15.18 -6.20 4.25
C LEU A 75 -15.15 -5.54 5.63
N ALA A 76 -15.07 -6.37 6.65
CA ALA A 76 -14.83 -5.89 8.00
C ALA A 76 -13.43 -5.31 8.13
N PHE A 77 -13.27 -4.31 9.00
CA PHE A 77 -11.97 -3.79 9.41
C PHE A 77 -10.88 -4.89 9.60
N PRO A 78 -11.15 -6.03 10.27
CA PRO A 78 -10.15 -7.09 10.41
C PRO A 78 -9.61 -7.64 9.09
N THR A 79 -10.43 -7.74 8.05
CA THR A 79 -10.00 -8.26 6.74
C THR A 79 -8.98 -7.31 6.10
N ILE A 80 -9.27 -6.02 6.07
CA ILE A 80 -8.36 -5.01 5.51
C ILE A 80 -7.10 -4.91 6.37
N HIS A 81 -7.24 -4.96 7.69
CA HIS A 81 -6.13 -4.94 8.63
C HIS A 81 -5.19 -6.13 8.41
N ASN A 82 -5.74 -7.35 8.38
CA ASN A 82 -4.96 -8.57 8.19
C ASN A 82 -4.28 -8.64 6.82
N PHE A 83 -4.79 -7.93 5.81
CA PHE A 83 -4.13 -7.83 4.51
C PHE A 83 -2.78 -7.13 4.58
N LEU A 84 -2.61 -6.20 5.51
CA LEU A 84 -1.37 -5.44 5.70
C LEU A 84 -0.28 -6.23 6.45
N PHE A 85 -0.64 -7.36 7.06
CA PHE A 85 0.27 -8.15 7.91
C PHE A 85 0.51 -9.55 7.34
N GLN A 86 1.61 -10.17 7.77
CA GLN A 86 1.93 -11.54 7.36
C GLN A 86 0.94 -12.54 7.96
N PRO A 87 0.43 -13.51 7.17
CA PRO A 87 -0.57 -14.46 7.64
C PRO A 87 -0.12 -15.34 8.80
N LYS A 88 1.21 -15.55 8.95
CA LYS A 88 1.77 -16.43 9.99
C LYS A 88 1.59 -15.90 11.40
N ASP A 89 1.49 -14.60 11.60
CA ASP A 89 1.42 -14.00 12.94
C ASP A 89 0.54 -12.74 13.05
N TYR A 90 0.17 -12.13 11.92
CA TYR A 90 -0.58 -10.87 11.86
C TYR A 90 0.05 -9.73 12.69
N VAL A 91 1.37 -9.77 12.87
CA VAL A 91 2.16 -8.81 13.64
C VAL A 91 3.20 -8.12 12.78
N HIS A 92 3.87 -8.88 11.91
CA HIS A 92 4.87 -8.33 11.01
C HIS A 92 4.18 -7.78 9.75
N PRO A 93 4.52 -6.57 9.31
CA PRO A 93 4.01 -6.04 8.05
C PRO A 93 4.33 -7.00 6.90
N ARG A 94 3.38 -7.13 5.98
CA ARG A 94 3.59 -7.92 4.75
C ARG A 94 4.53 -7.22 3.78
N PHE A 95 4.62 -5.90 3.87
CA PHE A 95 5.48 -5.08 3.04
C PHE A 95 6.49 -4.32 3.90
N GLU A 96 7.76 -4.55 3.62
CA GLU A 96 8.88 -3.83 4.22
C GLU A 96 9.62 -3.03 3.15
N GLY A 97 10.02 -1.81 3.47
CA GLY A 97 10.83 -0.97 2.59
C GLY A 97 12.28 -0.90 3.06
N SER A 98 13.06 0.03 2.51
CA SER A 98 14.33 0.39 3.12
C SER A 98 14.10 0.81 4.58
N TYR A 99 15.10 0.65 5.43
CA TYR A 99 15.00 0.88 6.88
C TYR A 99 14.16 2.09 7.31
N LEU A 100 14.31 3.21 6.61
CA LEU A 100 13.58 4.44 6.92
C LEU A 100 12.13 4.43 6.43
N ILE A 101 11.90 3.83 5.26
CA ILE A 101 10.56 3.61 4.72
C ILE A 101 9.83 2.62 5.60
N SER A 102 10.47 1.53 6.00
CA SER A 102 9.90 0.53 6.91
C SER A 102 9.46 1.15 8.22
N LYS A 103 10.30 1.98 8.83
CA LYS A 103 9.93 2.69 10.06
C LYS A 103 8.72 3.58 9.86
N PHE A 104 8.70 4.38 8.81
CA PHE A 104 7.59 5.28 8.53
C PHE A 104 6.31 4.50 8.23
N LEU A 105 6.40 3.46 7.39
CA LEU A 105 5.26 2.59 7.06
C LEU A 105 4.75 1.88 8.32
N ALA A 106 5.63 1.26 9.10
CA ALA A 106 5.23 0.53 10.29
C ALA A 106 4.60 1.43 11.36
N GLU A 107 5.24 2.56 11.69
CA GLU A 107 4.82 3.42 12.81
C GLU A 107 3.68 4.39 12.46
N ARG A 108 3.55 4.77 11.19
CA ARG A 108 2.67 5.86 10.79
C ARG A 108 1.58 5.49 9.80
N ILE A 109 1.72 4.36 9.14
CA ILE A 109 0.80 3.92 8.10
C ILE A 109 0.16 2.58 8.48
N ILE A 110 0.98 1.56 8.75
CA ILE A 110 0.49 0.21 9.03
C ILE A 110 0.04 0.06 10.48
N ALA A 111 0.74 0.71 11.43
CA ALA A 111 0.34 0.66 12.83
C ALA A 111 -1.08 1.17 12.99
N ASP A 112 -1.90 0.37 13.63
CA ASP A 112 -3.23 0.77 14.05
C ASP A 112 -3.09 1.68 15.28
N PRO A 113 -3.50 2.96 15.20
CA PRO A 113 -3.40 3.87 16.33
C PRO A 113 -4.32 3.49 17.50
N LYS A 114 -5.26 2.57 17.30
CA LYS A 114 -6.32 2.25 18.26
C LYS A 114 -6.47 0.76 18.56
N THR A 115 -5.47 -0.08 18.28
CA THR A 115 -5.59 -1.52 18.54
C THR A 115 -6.03 -1.79 19.97
N PRO A 116 -7.17 -2.47 20.18
CA PRO A 116 -7.62 -2.88 21.52
C PRO A 116 -6.66 -3.88 22.18
N HIS A 117 -5.76 -4.49 21.43
CA HIS A 117 -4.93 -5.60 21.83
C HIS A 117 -3.46 -5.25 22.12
N GLY A 118 -3.14 -4.00 22.25
CA GLY A 118 -1.81 -3.64 22.71
C GLY A 118 -1.15 -2.51 21.94
N LYS A 119 -0.19 -1.93 22.58
CA LYS A 119 0.65 -0.90 22.01
C LYS A 119 1.26 -1.42 20.71
N PRO A 120 1.24 -0.65 19.63
CA PRO A 120 1.95 -1.02 18.40
C PRO A 120 3.38 -1.38 18.80
N ARG A 121 3.85 -2.57 18.40
CA ARG A 121 5.23 -2.95 18.67
C ARG A 121 6.10 -1.94 17.93
N PRO A 122 6.98 -1.19 18.63
CA PRO A 122 7.91 -0.34 17.93
C PRO A 122 8.75 -1.28 17.02
N PRO A 123 8.98 -0.91 15.76
CA PRO A 123 9.86 -1.66 14.89
C PRO A 123 11.20 -1.84 15.60
N ILE A 124 11.82 -3.01 15.43
CA ILE A 124 13.15 -3.29 15.99
C ILE A 124 14.13 -2.39 15.25
N LEU A 125 14.38 -1.22 15.82
CA LEU A 125 15.28 -0.24 15.24
C LEU A 125 16.69 -0.45 15.78
N PRO A 126 17.72 -0.48 14.94
CA PRO A 126 19.08 -0.33 15.43
C PRO A 126 19.20 1.00 16.19
N LYS A 127 19.72 0.93 17.40
CA LYS A 127 19.99 2.14 18.19
C LYS A 127 21.06 2.96 17.47
N GLY A 128 20.77 4.20 17.06
CA GLY A 128 21.80 5.20 16.83
C GLY A 128 21.92 5.83 15.44
N GLY A 129 20.91 5.88 14.61
CA GLY A 129 21.01 6.57 13.31
C GLY A 129 20.18 7.85 13.23
N GLY A 130 20.83 9.01 13.21
CA GLY A 130 20.17 10.26 12.78
C GLY A 130 19.76 10.14 11.30
N LEU A 131 18.54 10.59 10.96
CA LEU A 131 18.05 10.62 9.57
C LEU A 131 18.93 11.53 8.72
N SER A 132 19.44 11.02 7.58
CA SER A 132 20.10 11.85 6.57
C SER A 132 19.12 12.90 6.00
N LEU A 133 19.65 13.93 5.34
CA LEU A 133 18.81 14.93 4.67
C LEU A 133 17.91 14.31 3.59
N ALA A 134 18.43 13.32 2.83
CA ALA A 134 17.67 12.59 1.83
C ALA A 134 16.49 11.84 2.45
N ASP A 135 16.71 11.17 3.58
CA ASP A 135 15.72 10.41 4.30
C ASP A 135 14.59 11.28 4.86
N ARG A 136 14.96 12.47 5.38
CA ARG A 136 13.97 13.46 5.86
C ARG A 136 13.08 13.95 4.71
N LYS A 137 13.68 14.20 3.52
CA LYS A 137 12.93 14.60 2.34
C LYS A 137 11.96 13.51 1.91
N HIS A 138 12.45 12.26 1.82
CA HIS A 138 11.65 11.11 1.42
C HIS A 138 10.49 10.84 2.38
N THR A 139 10.75 10.85 3.69
CA THR A 139 9.70 10.71 4.72
C THR A 139 8.66 11.83 4.64
N LYS A 140 9.08 13.07 4.32
CA LYS A 140 8.15 14.20 4.12
C LYS A 140 7.25 13.98 2.90
N GLU A 141 7.79 13.45 1.81
CA GLU A 141 7.02 13.13 0.61
C GLU A 141 6.01 12.01 0.87
N LEU A 142 6.41 10.93 1.56
CA LEU A 142 5.50 9.86 1.97
C LEU A 142 4.36 10.35 2.85
N ARG A 143 4.67 11.19 3.85
CA ARG A 143 3.64 11.81 4.71
C ARG A 143 2.66 12.66 3.92
N ALA A 144 3.16 13.44 2.98
CA ALA A 144 2.31 14.29 2.13
C ALA A 144 1.40 13.43 1.24
N GLY A 145 1.94 12.35 0.66
CA GLY A 145 1.18 11.39 -0.14
C GLY A 145 0.10 10.68 0.66
N HIS A 146 0.47 10.11 1.82
CA HIS A 146 -0.49 9.44 2.70
C HIS A 146 -1.62 10.39 3.14
N ARG A 147 -1.29 11.62 3.55
CA ARG A 147 -2.28 12.62 3.91
C ARG A 147 -3.23 12.93 2.75
N GLN A 148 -2.71 13.12 1.54
CA GLN A 148 -3.52 13.38 0.35
C GLN A 148 -4.49 12.22 0.06
N ILE A 149 -4.03 10.97 0.19
CA ILE A 149 -4.87 9.78 0.04
C ILE A 149 -5.97 9.76 1.10
N THR A 150 -5.60 9.93 2.37
CA THR A 150 -6.54 9.90 3.50
C THR A 150 -7.62 10.99 3.38
N GLU A 151 -7.24 12.23 3.04
CA GLU A 151 -8.17 13.34 2.86
C GLU A 151 -9.12 13.10 1.67
N SER A 152 -8.61 12.56 0.55
CA SER A 152 -9.42 12.22 -0.62
C SER A 152 -10.43 11.11 -0.33
N LEU A 153 -9.99 10.03 0.35
CA LEU A 153 -10.86 8.94 0.77
C LEU A 153 -11.93 9.41 1.76
N ALA A 154 -11.55 10.15 2.79
CA ALA A 154 -12.49 10.68 3.76
C ALA A 154 -13.58 11.52 3.10
N LYS A 155 -13.19 12.38 2.15
CA LYS A 155 -14.13 13.19 1.36
C LYS A 155 -15.07 12.33 0.52
N LYS A 156 -14.53 11.32 -0.18
CA LYS A 156 -15.31 10.42 -1.04
C LYS A 156 -16.30 9.59 -0.21
N ILE A 157 -15.85 9.01 0.90
CA ILE A 157 -16.68 8.16 1.78
C ILE A 157 -17.74 9.01 2.49
N SER A 158 -17.40 10.21 2.97
CA SER A 158 -18.35 11.10 3.65
C SER A 158 -19.45 11.65 2.73
N SER A 159 -19.29 11.58 1.41
CA SER A 159 -20.33 11.96 0.47
C SER A 159 -21.45 10.93 0.33
N GLU A 160 -21.29 9.72 0.85
CA GLU A 160 -22.32 8.69 0.86
C GLU A 160 -23.35 8.93 1.96
N ALA A 161 -24.62 8.59 1.66
CA ALA A 161 -25.76 9.00 2.47
C ALA A 161 -25.88 8.27 3.83
N GLY A 162 -25.33 7.07 3.94
CA GLY A 162 -25.45 6.25 5.16
C GLY A 162 -24.26 5.33 5.37
N ASP A 163 -24.19 4.69 6.54
CA ASP A 163 -23.05 3.84 6.89
C ASP A 163 -23.00 2.54 6.07
N ALA A 164 -24.15 2.06 5.61
CA ALA A 164 -24.23 0.90 4.72
C ALA A 164 -23.59 1.23 3.35
N GLU A 165 -23.91 2.38 2.76
CA GLU A 165 -23.33 2.86 1.51
C GLU A 165 -21.84 3.14 1.64
N LYS A 166 -21.41 3.74 2.75
CA LYS A 166 -19.99 3.96 3.06
C LYS A 166 -19.23 2.63 3.18
N THR A 167 -19.80 1.65 3.90
CA THR A 167 -19.20 0.32 4.05
C THR A 167 -19.08 -0.39 2.71
N LYS A 168 -20.13 -0.32 1.88
CA LYS A 168 -20.13 -0.85 0.52
C LYS A 168 -19.02 -0.21 -0.32
N LEU A 169 -18.90 1.12 -0.28
CA LEU A 169 -17.87 1.85 -1.03
C LEU A 169 -16.45 1.46 -0.58
N VAL A 170 -16.20 1.32 0.73
CA VAL A 170 -14.91 0.86 1.26
C VAL A 170 -14.58 -0.53 0.72
N GLY A 171 -15.54 -1.46 0.71
CA GLY A 171 -15.39 -2.79 0.12
C GLY A 171 -15.03 -2.72 -1.36
N GLN A 172 -15.80 -1.98 -2.15
CA GLN A 172 -15.54 -1.80 -3.59
C GLN A 172 -14.17 -1.20 -3.90
N LEU A 173 -13.71 -0.24 -3.09
CA LEU A 173 -12.37 0.35 -3.24
C LEU A 173 -11.26 -0.65 -2.88
N PHE A 174 -11.49 -1.49 -1.88
CA PHE A 174 -10.54 -2.54 -1.52
C PHE A 174 -10.46 -3.61 -2.62
N ASP A 175 -11.61 -4.11 -3.11
CA ASP A 175 -11.67 -5.08 -4.20
C ASP A 175 -11.07 -4.53 -5.49
N ALA A 176 -11.28 -3.22 -5.77
CA ALA A 176 -10.63 -2.58 -6.90
C ALA A 176 -9.10 -2.67 -6.82
N LEU A 177 -8.52 -2.46 -5.63
CA LEU A 177 -7.07 -2.53 -5.43
C LEU A 177 -6.52 -3.96 -5.46
N THR A 178 -7.26 -4.93 -4.90
CA THR A 178 -6.76 -6.31 -4.74
C THR A 178 -7.07 -7.19 -5.95
N ASP A 179 -8.19 -6.95 -6.62
CA ASP A 179 -8.67 -7.84 -7.67
C ASP A 179 -8.70 -7.20 -9.06
N ASN A 180 -8.88 -5.86 -9.13
CA ASN A 180 -9.03 -5.18 -10.41
C ASN A 180 -7.78 -4.45 -10.89
N PHE A 181 -6.83 -4.13 -10.01
CA PHE A 181 -5.54 -3.60 -10.42
C PHE A 181 -4.62 -4.75 -10.85
N LEU A 182 -4.39 -4.85 -12.16
CA LEU A 182 -3.55 -5.88 -12.74
C LEU A 182 -2.11 -5.39 -12.88
N VAL A 183 -1.19 -6.22 -12.46
CA VAL A 183 0.25 -6.00 -12.66
C VAL A 183 0.82 -7.10 -13.55
N PHE A 184 1.82 -6.77 -14.34
CA PHE A 184 2.69 -7.77 -14.97
C PHE A 184 3.90 -7.94 -14.06
N THR A 185 4.12 -9.13 -13.53
CA THR A 185 5.28 -9.42 -12.68
C THR A 185 6.37 -10.07 -13.50
N LEU A 186 7.55 -9.45 -13.54
CA LEU A 186 8.77 -10.05 -14.04
C LEU A 186 9.58 -10.54 -12.85
N GLU A 187 9.72 -11.85 -12.74
CA GLU A 187 10.48 -12.50 -11.67
C GLU A 187 11.89 -12.83 -12.14
N LEU A 188 12.87 -12.41 -11.36
CA LEU A 188 14.28 -12.67 -11.55
C LEU A 188 14.78 -13.55 -10.40
N HIS A 189 15.77 -14.38 -10.66
CA HIS A 189 16.29 -15.34 -9.66
C HIS A 189 17.74 -15.07 -9.26
N ASN A 190 18.40 -14.11 -9.88
CA ASN A 190 19.77 -13.72 -9.54
C ASN A 190 19.97 -12.21 -9.67
N GLU A 191 20.96 -11.70 -8.96
CA GLU A 191 21.29 -10.27 -8.90
C GLU A 191 21.88 -9.73 -10.19
N GLU A 192 22.56 -10.56 -10.98
CA GLU A 192 23.19 -10.16 -12.24
C GLU A 192 22.13 -9.75 -13.26
N ASP A 193 21.10 -10.59 -13.44
CA ASP A 193 19.98 -10.29 -14.31
C ASP A 193 19.18 -9.07 -13.82
N ALA A 194 19.03 -8.92 -12.50
CA ALA A 194 18.38 -7.76 -11.92
C ALA A 194 19.13 -6.46 -12.23
N PHE A 195 20.47 -6.50 -12.13
CA PHE A 195 21.33 -5.35 -12.44
C PHE A 195 21.26 -4.98 -13.93
N VAL A 196 21.41 -5.99 -14.82
CA VAL A 196 21.36 -5.77 -16.28
C VAL A 196 20.01 -5.21 -16.71
N LEU A 197 18.93 -5.73 -16.16
CA LEU A 197 17.59 -5.23 -16.45
C LEU A 197 17.41 -3.79 -15.95
N PHE A 198 17.85 -3.49 -14.73
CA PHE A 198 17.75 -2.15 -14.14
C PHE A 198 18.51 -1.12 -14.97
N GLU A 199 19.74 -1.43 -15.41
CA GLU A 199 20.51 -0.57 -16.30
C GLU A 199 19.78 -0.39 -17.64
N SER A 200 19.29 -1.46 -18.24
CA SER A 200 18.59 -1.42 -19.52
C SER A 200 17.31 -0.57 -19.48
N LEU A 201 16.57 -0.63 -18.39
CA LEU A 201 15.35 0.17 -18.18
C LEU A 201 15.70 1.66 -17.99
N ASN A 202 16.78 1.95 -17.28
CA ASN A 202 17.23 3.32 -17.05
C ASN A 202 17.85 3.97 -18.31
N ASP A 203 18.69 3.26 -19.05
CA ASP A 203 19.39 3.76 -20.24
C ASP A 203 18.42 4.05 -21.41
N ARG A 204 17.38 3.27 -21.58
CA ARG A 204 16.42 3.49 -22.66
C ARG A 204 15.50 4.66 -22.43
N GLY A 205 15.59 5.35 -21.30
CA GLY A 205 14.71 6.47 -20.99
C GLY A 205 13.22 6.09 -21.09
N LEU A 206 12.93 4.80 -21.06
CA LEU A 206 11.59 4.28 -20.94
C LEU A 206 11.08 4.70 -19.57
N ARG A 207 10.81 6.00 -19.45
CA ARG A 207 9.77 6.41 -18.53
C ARG A 207 8.55 5.62 -18.95
N LEU A 208 8.34 4.50 -18.30
CA LEU A 208 7.03 3.89 -18.24
C LEU A 208 6.18 4.94 -17.56
N ASN A 209 5.75 5.91 -18.37
CA ASN A 209 4.74 6.85 -17.93
C ASN A 209 3.50 6.02 -17.69
N PRO A 210 2.94 6.08 -16.49
CA PRO A 210 1.68 5.44 -16.19
C PRO A 210 0.58 5.98 -17.11
#